data_ebfb158b5ff4e2ff0b3a309b0cd72a09
#
_entry.id   ebfb158b5ff4e2ff0b3a309b0cd72a09
#
_cell.length_a   1.000
_cell.length_b   1.000
_cell.length_c   1.000
_cell.angle_alpha   90.00
_cell.angle_beta   90.00
_cell.angle_gamma   90.00
#
_symmetry.space_group_name_H-M   'P 1'
#
loop_
_entity.id
_entity.type
_entity.pdbx_description
1 polymer ?
#
loop_
_entity_poly.entity_id
_entity_poly.type
_entity_poly.pdbx_seq_one_letter_code
_entity_poly.pdbx_strand_id
1 'polypeptide(L)'
;AYYAPSTGWFGSWGPRISDLGFDAGGEITDDPAAMVAGSQGTVPSFNNPENFFQNGLRVNNSLSFTGGNDRSSFYFSLSDLRDQGVVPLNNFSRTSARLSASSNVTDNLKVGGSLAFTTSGGRRIQQGSNLSGLMLGLMRTPASFDNSNGATDPEDESAYINPDGSQRNYRGSGGYDNPYWTINRNPFEDQVNRVFGYVNFQYLPYEWLTLNYKVGVDNYSDRRKQIISIGSRTVPAGRIMEDVYNYTEFNHDLTARMNKKWGKLDGSLLLGFNANQRN
;
A
#
# COMPACT_ATOMS: atom_id res chain seq x y z
N ALA A 1 -4.74 3.62 32.84
CA ALA A 1 -4.20 4.76 32.11
C ALA A 1 -3.53 5.73 33.07
N TYR A 2 -2.57 6.52 32.58
CA TYR A 2 -1.87 7.54 33.35
C TYR A 2 -2.12 8.91 32.73
N TYR A 3 -2.33 9.90 33.59
CA TYR A 3 -2.52 11.28 33.16
C TYR A 3 -1.16 11.92 32.84
N ALA A 4 -1.05 12.48 31.63
CA ALA A 4 0.06 13.34 31.27
C ALA A 4 -0.48 14.75 31.04
N PRO A 5 -0.03 15.76 31.79
CA PRO A 5 -0.45 17.14 31.58
C PRO A 5 -0.02 17.63 30.19
N SER A 6 -0.74 18.59 29.64
CA SER A 6 -0.50 19.18 28.33
C SER A 6 0.79 20.00 28.29
N THR A 7 1.94 19.35 28.40
CA THR A 7 3.26 19.98 28.40
C THR A 7 3.92 20.00 27.03
N GLY A 8 3.25 19.42 26.00
CA GLY A 8 3.86 19.19 24.69
C GLY A 8 4.90 18.06 24.69
N TRP A 9 5.14 17.41 25.80
CA TRP A 9 6.05 16.28 25.94
C TRP A 9 5.35 14.97 25.63
N PHE A 10 6.04 14.01 25.02
CA PHE A 10 5.48 12.72 24.58
C PHE A 10 5.49 11.61 25.63
N GLY A 11 5.84 11.92 26.88
CA GLY A 11 5.79 10.96 27.98
C GLY A 11 4.37 10.72 28.43
N SER A 12 3.94 9.45 28.41
CA SER A 12 2.61 9.03 28.91
C SER A 12 2.69 8.59 30.37
N TRP A 13 3.45 9.31 31.18
CA TRP A 13 3.68 8.99 32.59
C TRP A 13 3.19 10.11 33.49
N GLY A 14 2.55 9.73 34.58
CA GLY A 14 1.99 10.61 35.59
C GLY A 14 1.16 9.83 36.61
N PRO A 15 0.30 10.48 37.43
CA PRO A 15 -0.61 9.80 38.32
C PRO A 15 -1.60 8.91 37.55
N ARG A 16 -2.11 7.89 38.17
CA ARG A 16 -3.15 7.05 37.59
C ARG A 16 -4.43 7.86 37.44
N ILE A 17 -5.08 7.78 36.29
CA ILE A 17 -6.33 8.51 36.01
C ILE A 17 -7.45 8.11 37.01
N SER A 18 -7.44 6.84 37.45
CA SER A 18 -8.39 6.36 38.48
C SER A 18 -8.22 7.03 39.83
N ASP A 19 -7.06 7.61 40.07
CA ASP A 19 -6.72 8.24 41.38
C ASP A 19 -6.96 9.76 41.33
N LEU A 20 -7.26 10.31 40.14
CA LEU A 20 -7.53 11.72 39.91
C LEU A 20 -9.01 12.06 40.02
N GLY A 21 -9.29 13.29 40.39
CA GLY A 21 -10.62 13.89 40.43
C GLY A 21 -10.56 15.35 40.01
N PHE A 22 -11.64 16.06 40.25
CA PHE A 22 -11.75 17.50 40.02
C PHE A 22 -11.85 18.24 41.35
N ASP A 23 -11.19 19.36 41.46
CA ASP A 23 -11.34 20.31 42.54
C ASP A 23 -12.60 21.18 42.36
N ALA A 24 -12.87 22.06 43.32
CA ALA A 24 -14.01 22.98 43.28
C ALA A 24 -13.95 24.01 42.12
N GLY A 25 -12.77 24.19 41.54
CA GLY A 25 -12.54 25.03 40.33
C GLY A 25 -12.73 24.26 39.04
N GLY A 26 -12.91 22.95 39.08
CA GLY A 26 -12.99 22.06 37.93
C GLY A 26 -11.61 21.67 37.38
N GLU A 27 -10.54 21.94 38.11
CA GLU A 27 -9.18 21.52 37.71
C GLU A 27 -8.91 20.09 38.17
N ILE A 28 -8.10 19.38 37.40
CA ILE A 28 -7.71 18.01 37.70
C ILE A 28 -6.70 18.03 38.84
N THR A 29 -6.97 17.25 39.90
CA THR A 29 -6.12 17.14 41.06
C THR A 29 -5.93 15.69 41.51
N ASP A 30 -4.80 15.40 42.13
CA ASP A 30 -4.50 14.14 42.85
C ASP A 30 -4.54 14.30 44.36
N ASP A 31 -4.82 15.52 44.88
CA ASP A 31 -4.97 15.78 46.29
C ASP A 31 -6.38 15.40 46.76
N PRO A 32 -6.52 14.33 47.56
CA PRO A 32 -7.83 13.92 48.06
C PRO A 32 -8.57 14.99 48.89
N ALA A 33 -7.83 15.92 49.50
CA ALA A 33 -8.42 16.98 50.32
C ALA A 33 -9.00 18.12 49.46
N ALA A 34 -8.50 18.30 48.26
CA ALA A 34 -8.98 19.29 47.31
C ALA A 34 -10.08 18.74 46.39
N MET A 35 -10.25 17.42 46.30
CA MET A 35 -11.25 16.79 45.41
C MET A 35 -12.68 17.09 45.86
N VAL A 36 -13.52 17.41 44.89
CA VAL A 36 -14.97 17.40 45.09
C VAL A 36 -15.43 15.97 45.35
N ALA A 37 -16.31 15.80 46.34
CA ALA A 37 -16.80 14.49 46.70
C ALA A 37 -17.43 13.77 45.50
N GLY A 38 -17.00 12.55 45.24
CA GLY A 38 -17.46 11.72 44.13
C GLY A 38 -16.80 12.01 42.78
N SER A 39 -15.82 12.96 42.70
CA SER A 39 -15.11 13.24 41.45
C SER A 39 -13.92 12.31 41.19
N GLN A 40 -13.45 11.56 42.19
CA GLN A 40 -12.35 10.60 41.98
C GLN A 40 -12.72 9.54 40.97
N GLY A 41 -11.78 9.33 39.99
CA GLY A 41 -11.96 8.35 38.94
C GLY A 41 -12.87 8.81 37.78
N THR A 42 -13.36 10.07 37.82
CA THR A 42 -14.22 10.61 36.73
C THR A 42 -13.46 11.36 35.66
N VAL A 43 -12.13 11.52 35.80
CA VAL A 43 -11.30 12.13 34.77
C VAL A 43 -11.31 11.25 33.52
N PRO A 44 -11.65 11.80 32.33
CA PRO A 44 -11.75 11.02 31.10
C PRO A 44 -10.43 10.36 30.71
N SER A 45 -10.52 9.17 30.14
CA SER A 45 -9.40 8.48 29.53
C SER A 45 -9.79 7.91 28.19
N PHE A 46 -8.89 8.00 27.21
CA PHE A 46 -9.14 7.67 25.82
C PHE A 46 -8.21 6.56 25.36
N ASN A 47 -8.79 5.54 24.72
CA ASN A 47 -8.02 4.51 24.04
C ASN A 47 -7.83 4.91 22.56
N ASN A 48 -6.91 5.84 22.34
CA ASN A 48 -6.64 6.40 21.01
C ASN A 48 -6.40 5.34 19.92
N PRO A 49 -5.63 4.26 20.15
CA PRO A 49 -5.48 3.21 19.13
C PRO A 49 -6.78 2.49 18.79
N GLU A 50 -7.58 2.12 19.78
CA GLU A 50 -8.85 1.41 19.56
C GLU A 50 -9.87 2.30 18.84
N ASN A 51 -9.94 3.57 19.20
CA ASN A 51 -10.85 4.53 18.59
C ASN A 51 -10.45 4.90 17.15
N PHE A 52 -9.17 4.73 16.80
CA PHE A 52 -8.65 5.14 15.49
C PHE A 52 -8.76 4.04 14.43
N PHE A 53 -8.46 2.79 14.80
CA PHE A 53 -8.45 1.70 13.83
C PHE A 53 -9.86 1.24 13.47
N GLN A 54 -10.02 0.84 12.23
CA GLN A 54 -11.25 0.25 11.70
C GLN A 54 -11.05 -1.20 11.27
N ASN A 55 -12.14 -1.91 11.02
CA ASN A 55 -12.06 -3.21 10.38
C ASN A 55 -11.67 -3.06 8.91
N GLY A 56 -10.62 -3.76 8.49
CA GLY A 56 -10.24 -3.84 7.08
C GLY A 56 -11.19 -4.78 6.32
N LEU A 57 -11.41 -4.47 5.05
CA LEU A 57 -12.21 -5.30 4.14
C LEU A 57 -11.42 -5.56 2.86
N ARG A 58 -11.28 -6.85 2.50
CA ARG A 58 -10.67 -7.25 1.25
C ARG A 58 -11.63 -8.07 0.41
N VAL A 59 -11.88 -7.60 -0.80
CA VAL A 59 -12.70 -8.29 -1.81
C VAL A 59 -11.83 -8.56 -3.03
N ASN A 60 -11.82 -9.81 -3.48
CA ASN A 60 -11.10 -10.22 -4.68
C ASN A 60 -12.04 -11.03 -5.57
N ASN A 61 -12.36 -10.48 -6.73
CA ASN A 61 -13.18 -11.13 -7.75
C ASN A 61 -12.29 -11.56 -8.92
N SER A 62 -12.48 -12.77 -9.42
CA SER A 62 -11.77 -13.24 -10.59
C SER A 62 -12.69 -14.05 -11.50
N LEU A 63 -12.53 -13.86 -12.79
CA LEU A 63 -13.23 -14.57 -13.83
C LEU A 63 -12.24 -15.05 -14.87
N SER A 64 -12.35 -16.30 -15.30
CA SER A 64 -11.50 -16.82 -16.34
C SER A 64 -12.27 -17.68 -17.32
N PHE A 65 -11.81 -17.65 -18.57
CA PHE A 65 -12.31 -18.45 -19.67
C PHE A 65 -11.16 -19.18 -20.32
N THR A 66 -11.37 -20.43 -20.65
CA THR A 66 -10.41 -21.24 -21.37
C THR A 66 -11.16 -22.00 -22.48
N GLY A 67 -10.51 -22.17 -23.59
CA GLY A 67 -11.05 -22.92 -24.71
C GLY A 67 -9.97 -23.30 -25.69
N GLY A 68 -10.33 -24.16 -26.64
CA GLY A 68 -9.39 -24.59 -27.65
C GLY A 68 -9.89 -25.81 -28.43
N ASN A 69 -9.03 -26.26 -29.33
CA ASN A 69 -9.15 -27.50 -30.10
C ASN A 69 -7.78 -28.18 -30.17
N ASP A 70 -7.66 -29.24 -30.98
CA ASP A 70 -6.41 -30.00 -31.08
C ASP A 70 -5.19 -29.18 -31.57
N ARG A 71 -5.42 -28.03 -32.21
CA ARG A 71 -4.36 -27.19 -32.74
C ARG A 71 -4.15 -25.87 -31.99
N SER A 72 -5.17 -25.38 -31.30
CA SER A 72 -5.13 -24.04 -30.69
C SER A 72 -5.77 -24.05 -29.32
N SER A 73 -5.22 -23.25 -28.41
CA SER A 73 -5.78 -23.00 -27.09
C SER A 73 -5.70 -21.53 -26.73
N PHE A 74 -6.65 -21.09 -25.92
CA PHE A 74 -6.61 -19.74 -25.34
C PHE A 74 -7.05 -19.76 -23.87
N TYR A 75 -6.55 -18.78 -23.15
CA TYR A 75 -6.92 -18.46 -21.78
C TYR A 75 -7.10 -16.96 -21.67
N PHE A 76 -8.22 -16.54 -21.11
CA PHE A 76 -8.50 -15.15 -20.76
C PHE A 76 -8.89 -15.06 -19.30
N SER A 77 -8.38 -14.04 -18.58
CA SER A 77 -8.79 -13.79 -17.21
C SER A 77 -8.91 -12.30 -16.92
N LEU A 78 -9.86 -11.98 -16.04
CA LEU A 78 -10.04 -10.69 -15.41
C LEU A 78 -9.98 -10.88 -13.90
N SER A 79 -9.36 -9.96 -13.18
CA SER A 79 -9.42 -9.92 -11.73
C SER A 79 -9.51 -8.48 -11.23
N ASP A 80 -10.30 -8.28 -10.17
CA ASP A 80 -10.45 -7.00 -9.47
C ASP A 80 -10.28 -7.25 -7.97
N LEU A 81 -9.28 -6.61 -7.40
CA LEU A 81 -9.00 -6.61 -5.97
C LEU A 81 -9.30 -5.22 -5.41
N ARG A 82 -10.09 -5.18 -4.35
CA ARG A 82 -10.35 -4.01 -3.52
C ARG A 82 -9.94 -4.32 -2.11
N ASP A 83 -9.13 -3.47 -1.53
CA ASP A 83 -8.60 -3.62 -0.17
C ASP A 83 -8.79 -2.30 0.57
N GLN A 84 -9.57 -2.33 1.64
CA GLN A 84 -9.72 -1.25 2.60
C GLN A 84 -8.91 -1.60 3.84
N GLY A 85 -7.93 -0.78 4.17
CA GLY A 85 -7.02 -1.04 5.28
C GLY A 85 -7.65 -0.82 6.66
N VAL A 86 -6.94 -1.28 7.68
CA VAL A 86 -7.31 -1.04 9.10
C VAL A 86 -7.09 0.40 9.54
N VAL A 87 -6.29 1.16 8.83
CA VAL A 87 -6.16 2.61 9.00
C VAL A 87 -7.23 3.27 8.14
N PRO A 88 -8.03 4.19 8.68
CA PRO A 88 -9.03 4.91 7.90
C PRO A 88 -8.42 5.59 6.67
N LEU A 89 -9.20 5.67 5.59
CA LEU A 89 -8.82 6.24 4.29
C LEU A 89 -7.67 5.53 3.57
N ASN A 90 -7.04 4.52 4.18
CA ASN A 90 -6.05 3.69 3.49
C ASN A 90 -6.75 2.66 2.62
N ASN A 91 -6.39 2.62 1.36
CA ASN A 91 -6.96 1.67 0.42
C ASN A 91 -5.93 1.23 -0.62
N PHE A 92 -6.22 0.10 -1.26
CA PHE A 92 -5.49 -0.39 -2.42
C PHE A 92 -6.47 -1.05 -3.38
N SER A 93 -6.28 -0.80 -4.66
CA SER A 93 -7.03 -1.49 -5.71
C SER A 93 -6.09 -2.04 -6.78
N ARG A 94 -6.48 -3.14 -7.39
CA ARG A 94 -5.78 -3.72 -8.53
C ARG A 94 -6.77 -4.39 -9.48
N THR A 95 -6.80 -3.91 -10.71
CA THR A 95 -7.53 -4.56 -11.79
C THR A 95 -6.52 -5.12 -12.79
N SER A 96 -6.70 -6.38 -13.19
CA SER A 96 -5.79 -7.06 -14.12
C SER A 96 -6.57 -7.81 -15.17
N ALA A 97 -6.07 -7.78 -16.40
CA ALA A 97 -6.54 -8.59 -17.51
C ALA A 97 -5.37 -9.38 -18.10
N ARG A 98 -5.59 -10.64 -18.45
CA ARG A 98 -4.57 -11.47 -19.12
C ARG A 98 -5.22 -12.24 -20.26
N LEU A 99 -4.54 -12.24 -21.40
CA LEU A 99 -4.84 -13.10 -22.54
C LEU A 99 -3.60 -13.95 -22.83
N SER A 100 -3.78 -15.25 -22.96
CA SER A 100 -2.74 -16.17 -23.42
C SER A 100 -3.33 -17.05 -24.52
N ALA A 101 -2.55 -17.29 -25.57
CA ALA A 101 -2.97 -18.14 -26.65
C ALA A 101 -1.77 -18.93 -27.20
N SER A 102 -2.04 -20.09 -27.76
CA SER A 102 -1.08 -20.87 -28.52
C SER A 102 -1.73 -21.58 -29.67
N SER A 103 -1.03 -21.73 -30.78
CA SER A 103 -1.51 -22.43 -31.97
C SER A 103 -0.39 -23.15 -32.70
N ASN A 104 -0.68 -24.36 -33.15
CA ASN A 104 0.12 -25.06 -34.15
C ASN A 104 -0.29 -24.50 -35.54
N VAL A 105 0.46 -23.49 -36.01
CA VAL A 105 0.16 -22.83 -37.30
C VAL A 105 0.39 -23.78 -38.48
N THR A 106 1.44 -24.59 -38.35
CA THR A 106 1.70 -25.73 -39.23
C THR A 106 2.15 -26.92 -38.36
N ASP A 107 2.39 -28.07 -38.95
CA ASP A 107 2.84 -29.27 -38.21
C ASP A 107 4.26 -29.08 -37.59
N ASN A 108 5.04 -28.14 -38.12
CA ASN A 108 6.38 -27.84 -37.64
C ASN A 108 6.56 -26.44 -37.04
N LEU A 109 5.50 -25.61 -36.98
CA LEU A 109 5.53 -24.27 -36.41
C LEU A 109 4.42 -24.10 -35.37
N LYS A 110 4.85 -23.86 -34.12
CA LYS A 110 3.97 -23.47 -33.03
C LYS A 110 4.26 -22.03 -32.62
N VAL A 111 3.22 -21.23 -32.50
CA VAL A 111 3.27 -19.86 -32.02
C VAL A 111 2.44 -19.77 -30.74
N GLY A 112 2.97 -19.09 -29.75
CA GLY A 112 2.27 -18.85 -28.50
C GLY A 112 2.61 -17.48 -27.94
N GLY A 113 1.79 -17.02 -27.00
CA GLY A 113 2.06 -15.77 -26.33
C GLY A 113 1.13 -15.52 -25.16
N SER A 114 1.52 -14.55 -24.36
CA SER A 114 0.71 -14.05 -23.26
C SER A 114 0.90 -12.54 -23.16
N LEU A 115 -0.19 -11.82 -22.97
CA LEU A 115 -0.19 -10.39 -22.70
C LEU A 115 -1.03 -10.15 -21.44
N ALA A 116 -0.49 -9.39 -20.50
CA ALA A 116 -1.18 -8.98 -19.29
C ALA A 116 -1.11 -7.46 -19.15
N PHE A 117 -2.23 -6.90 -18.75
CA PHE A 117 -2.36 -5.51 -18.32
C PHE A 117 -2.76 -5.48 -16.86
N THR A 118 -2.14 -4.59 -16.09
CA THR A 118 -2.49 -4.38 -14.69
C THR A 118 -2.48 -2.89 -14.39
N THR A 119 -3.55 -2.41 -13.79
CA THR A 119 -3.58 -1.11 -13.12
C THR A 119 -3.76 -1.33 -11.63
N SER A 120 -2.96 -0.66 -10.83
CA SER A 120 -3.04 -0.75 -9.37
C SER A 120 -2.65 0.57 -8.73
N GLY A 121 -3.15 0.80 -7.54
CA GLY A 121 -2.82 1.99 -6.77
C GLY A 121 -3.79 2.19 -5.62
N GLY A 122 -3.56 3.26 -4.88
CA GLY A 122 -4.40 3.61 -3.76
C GLY A 122 -3.79 4.68 -2.89
N ARG A 123 -4.44 4.91 -1.77
CA ARG A 123 -3.98 5.84 -0.75
C ARG A 123 -3.22 5.08 0.32
N ARG A 124 -1.93 5.38 0.45
CA ARG A 124 -1.03 4.72 1.39
C ARG A 124 -0.93 5.50 2.69
N ILE A 125 -0.55 4.81 3.74
CA ILE A 125 -0.22 5.43 5.01
C ILE A 125 1.11 6.18 4.86
N GLN A 126 1.16 7.41 5.34
CA GLN A 126 2.40 8.15 5.50
C GLN A 126 3.34 7.40 6.46
N GLN A 127 4.53 7.09 6.00
CA GLN A 127 5.58 6.42 6.76
C GLN A 127 6.64 7.43 7.23
N GLY A 128 7.36 7.07 8.26
CA GLY A 128 8.44 7.87 8.82
C GLY A 128 8.29 8.14 10.31
N SER A 129 9.35 8.63 10.97
CA SER A 129 9.32 8.85 12.42
C SER A 129 8.71 10.19 12.81
N ASN A 130 9.26 11.31 12.35
CA ASN A 130 8.83 12.63 12.80
C ASN A 130 7.92 13.34 11.79
N LEU A 131 8.08 13.09 10.51
CA LEU A 131 7.36 13.83 9.46
C LEU A 131 5.95 13.32 9.18
N SER A 132 5.74 12.04 9.38
CA SER A 132 4.55 11.38 8.86
C SER A 132 4.16 10.20 9.70
N GLY A 133 4.73 10.13 10.86
CA GLY A 133 4.55 9.03 11.78
C GLY A 133 3.13 8.92 12.29
N LEU A 134 2.20 8.52 11.43
CA LEU A 134 0.85 8.19 11.84
C LEU A 134 0.88 7.35 13.11
N MET A 135 1.62 6.23 13.09
CA MET A 135 1.76 5.34 14.23
C MET A 135 2.46 6.02 15.40
N LEU A 136 3.42 6.91 15.14
CA LEU A 136 4.10 7.65 16.19
C LEU A 136 3.13 8.60 16.90
N GLY A 137 2.34 9.38 16.17
CA GLY A 137 1.34 10.28 16.70
C GLY A 137 0.26 9.54 17.49
N LEU A 138 -0.21 8.42 16.95
CA LEU A 138 -1.23 7.60 17.56
C LEU A 138 -0.77 6.95 18.87
N MET A 139 0.40 6.30 18.86
CA MET A 139 0.89 5.49 19.99
C MET A 139 1.55 6.32 21.09
N ARG A 140 2.00 7.55 20.79
CA ARG A 140 2.62 8.45 21.76
C ARG A 140 1.68 9.47 22.37
N THR A 141 0.47 9.61 21.85
CA THR A 141 -0.54 10.45 22.50
C THR A 141 -1.01 9.79 23.79
N PRO A 142 -0.92 10.47 24.93
CA PRO A 142 -1.35 9.92 26.20
C PRO A 142 -2.88 9.76 26.26
N ALA A 143 -3.32 8.87 27.13
CA ALA A 143 -4.75 8.60 27.32
C ALA A 143 -5.57 9.78 27.87
N SER A 144 -4.91 10.84 28.36
CA SER A 144 -5.55 12.08 28.80
C SER A 144 -5.96 13.01 27.65
N PHE A 145 -5.59 12.70 26.41
CA PHE A 145 -5.94 13.48 25.24
C PHE A 145 -6.67 12.60 24.22
N ASP A 146 -7.84 13.05 23.76
CA ASP A 146 -8.60 12.40 22.70
C ASP A 146 -8.17 12.92 21.33
N ASN A 147 -7.52 12.08 20.52
CA ASN A 147 -7.14 12.46 19.16
C ASN A 147 -8.35 12.74 18.27
N SER A 148 -9.50 12.08 18.52
CA SER A 148 -10.72 12.22 17.71
C SER A 148 -11.59 13.41 18.11
N ASN A 149 -11.36 14.01 19.30
CA ASN A 149 -12.25 15.03 19.85
C ASN A 149 -13.72 14.56 19.95
N GLY A 150 -13.93 13.27 20.19
CA GLY A 150 -15.27 12.67 20.23
C GLY A 150 -15.90 12.37 18.88
N ALA A 151 -15.22 12.70 17.76
CA ALA A 151 -15.70 12.37 16.43
C ALA A 151 -15.66 10.86 16.18
N THR A 152 -16.70 10.34 15.55
CA THR A 152 -16.81 8.94 15.11
C THR A 152 -16.50 8.75 13.64
N ASP A 153 -16.61 9.84 12.87
CA ASP A 153 -16.20 9.88 11.47
C ASP A 153 -14.73 10.29 11.38
N PRO A 154 -13.84 9.47 10.77
CA PRO A 154 -12.43 9.82 10.63
C PRO A 154 -12.18 11.03 9.73
N GLU A 155 -13.16 11.48 8.93
CA GLU A 155 -13.07 12.66 8.07
C GLU A 155 -13.61 13.94 8.74
N ASP A 156 -14.16 13.84 9.95
CA ASP A 156 -14.63 15.00 10.70
C ASP A 156 -13.47 15.95 11.05
N GLU A 157 -13.51 17.16 10.54
CA GLU A 157 -12.44 18.15 10.73
C GLU A 157 -12.27 18.56 12.20
N SER A 158 -13.32 18.46 13.04
CA SER A 158 -13.25 18.77 14.46
C SER A 158 -12.25 17.88 15.23
N ALA A 159 -11.94 16.70 14.71
CA ALA A 159 -10.94 15.80 15.28
C ALA A 159 -9.52 16.41 15.22
N TYR A 160 -9.21 17.17 14.19
CA TYR A 160 -7.83 17.57 13.89
C TYR A 160 -7.64 19.05 13.56
N ILE A 161 -8.72 19.85 13.51
CA ILE A 161 -8.69 21.31 13.28
C ILE A 161 -9.36 22.01 14.46
N ASN A 162 -8.68 23.00 15.02
CA ASN A 162 -9.24 23.90 16.02
C ASN A 162 -10.14 24.97 15.36
N PRO A 163 -11.02 25.66 16.11
CA PRO A 163 -11.87 26.71 15.57
C PRO A 163 -11.11 27.89 14.92
N ASP A 164 -9.84 28.09 15.27
CA ASP A 164 -8.96 29.10 14.67
C ASP A 164 -8.25 28.63 13.39
N GLY A 165 -8.56 27.41 12.92
CA GLY A 165 -7.96 26.79 11.74
C GLY A 165 -6.60 26.14 11.98
N SER A 166 -6.05 26.22 13.18
CA SER A 166 -4.81 25.53 13.53
C SER A 166 -5.01 24.02 13.72
N GLN A 167 -3.93 23.26 13.59
CA GLN A 167 -3.98 21.81 13.85
C GLN A 167 -4.23 21.54 15.33
N ARG A 168 -5.28 20.76 15.63
CA ARG A 168 -5.54 20.21 16.96
C ARG A 168 -4.57 19.07 17.23
N ASN A 169 -3.68 19.25 18.20
CA ASN A 169 -2.62 18.28 18.47
C ASN A 169 -2.21 18.34 19.95
N TYR A 170 -2.00 17.17 20.57
CA TYR A 170 -1.55 17.07 21.94
C TYR A 170 -0.23 17.81 22.21
N ARG A 171 0.74 17.73 21.29
CA ARG A 171 2.08 18.30 21.52
C ARG A 171 2.15 19.83 21.39
N GLY A 172 1.13 20.47 20.88
CA GLY A 172 1.14 21.92 20.68
C GLY A 172 2.14 22.42 19.65
N SER A 173 3.46 22.25 19.88
CA SER A 173 4.52 22.71 18.99
C SER A 173 5.54 21.62 18.70
N GLY A 174 5.84 21.39 17.43
CA GLY A 174 6.86 20.43 16.95
C GLY A 174 6.46 18.95 17.16
N GLY A 175 7.26 18.07 16.64
CA GLY A 175 7.10 16.62 16.80
C GLY A 175 6.29 15.96 15.70
N TYR A 176 5.13 15.43 15.99
CA TYR A 176 4.28 14.69 15.06
C TYR A 176 2.89 15.31 14.94
N ASP A 177 2.24 15.05 13.81
CA ASP A 177 0.89 15.49 13.54
C ASP A 177 -0.14 14.67 14.32
N ASN A 178 -1.34 15.22 14.52
CA ASN A 178 -2.50 14.45 14.92
C ASN A 178 -2.76 13.33 13.89
N PRO A 179 -3.03 12.08 14.30
CA PRO A 179 -3.30 10.98 13.36
C PRO A 179 -4.39 11.28 12.34
N TYR A 180 -5.48 11.95 12.75
CA TYR A 180 -6.58 12.34 11.86
C TYR A 180 -6.15 13.44 10.88
N TRP A 181 -5.31 14.38 11.31
CA TRP A 181 -4.65 15.32 10.38
C TRP A 181 -3.84 14.58 9.32
N THR A 182 -3.02 13.61 9.74
CA THR A 182 -2.15 12.87 8.83
C THR A 182 -2.94 12.14 7.76
N ILE A 183 -4.01 11.43 8.13
CA ILE A 183 -4.82 10.70 7.16
C ILE A 183 -5.65 11.61 6.26
N ASN A 184 -6.06 12.78 6.71
CA ASN A 184 -6.92 13.69 5.94
C ASN A 184 -6.13 14.70 5.12
N ARG A 185 -5.09 15.29 5.71
CA ARG A 185 -4.37 16.42 5.14
C ARG A 185 -3.02 16.07 4.52
N ASN A 186 -2.47 14.90 4.82
CA ASN A 186 -1.18 14.46 4.31
C ASN A 186 -1.31 13.16 3.46
N PRO A 187 -2.08 13.16 2.36
CA PRO A 187 -2.25 11.95 1.56
C PRO A 187 -0.96 11.56 0.84
N PHE A 188 -0.75 10.25 0.74
CA PHE A 188 0.24 9.65 -0.13
C PHE A 188 -0.47 8.67 -1.08
N GLU A 189 -0.48 8.98 -2.36
CA GLU A 189 -1.17 8.22 -3.39
C GLU A 189 -0.18 7.68 -4.40
N ASP A 190 -0.44 6.48 -4.89
CA ASP A 190 0.31 5.89 -5.99
C ASP A 190 -0.61 5.27 -7.03
N GLN A 191 -0.14 5.25 -8.27
CA GLN A 191 -0.79 4.57 -9.37
C GLN A 191 0.25 3.92 -10.27
N VAL A 192 0.11 2.64 -10.51
CA VAL A 192 0.96 1.87 -11.40
C VAL A 192 0.12 1.31 -12.54
N ASN A 193 0.51 1.60 -13.77
CA ASN A 193 -0.02 0.97 -14.98
C ASN A 193 1.10 0.13 -15.60
N ARG A 194 0.86 -1.17 -15.80
CA ARG A 194 1.86 -2.11 -16.30
C ARG A 194 1.28 -2.98 -17.41
N VAL A 195 2.03 -3.10 -18.47
CA VAL A 195 1.82 -4.07 -19.55
C VAL A 195 3.02 -4.99 -19.59
N PHE A 196 2.79 -6.29 -19.53
CA PHE A 196 3.87 -7.25 -19.70
C PHE A 196 3.38 -8.49 -20.44
N GLY A 197 4.30 -9.08 -21.19
CA GLY A 197 3.94 -10.25 -21.96
C GLY A 197 5.09 -10.77 -22.80
N TYR A 198 4.78 -11.77 -23.59
CA TYR A 198 5.73 -12.34 -24.52
C TYR A 198 5.03 -12.99 -25.72
N VAL A 199 5.76 -13.13 -26.81
CA VAL A 199 5.45 -14.00 -27.93
C VAL A 199 6.59 -15.01 -28.06
N ASN A 200 6.25 -16.27 -28.30
CA ASN A 200 7.23 -17.33 -28.55
C ASN A 200 6.90 -18.08 -29.84
N PHE A 201 7.94 -18.44 -30.54
CA PHE A 201 7.92 -19.24 -31.75
C PHE A 201 8.72 -20.51 -31.49
N GLN A 202 8.14 -21.66 -31.79
CA GLN A 202 8.84 -22.93 -31.79
C GLN A 202 8.77 -23.50 -33.20
N TYR A 203 9.91 -23.70 -33.82
CA TYR A 203 10.03 -24.21 -35.17
C TYR A 203 10.87 -25.48 -35.19
N LEU A 204 10.34 -26.51 -35.83
CA LEU A 204 10.96 -27.82 -36.00
C LEU A 204 11.27 -28.04 -37.49
N PRO A 205 12.37 -27.47 -38.01
CA PRO A 205 12.74 -27.63 -39.43
C PRO A 205 13.08 -29.08 -39.76
N TYR A 206 13.56 -29.83 -38.75
CA TYR A 206 13.90 -31.26 -38.85
C TYR A 206 13.53 -31.95 -37.56
N GLU A 207 13.25 -33.25 -37.57
CA GLU A 207 12.89 -34.04 -36.38
C GLU A 207 13.94 -33.96 -35.27
N TRP A 208 15.21 -33.73 -35.61
CA TRP A 208 16.32 -33.63 -34.67
C TRP A 208 16.66 -32.19 -34.23
N LEU A 209 16.00 -31.15 -34.81
CA LEU A 209 16.31 -29.74 -34.54
C LEU A 209 15.04 -28.99 -34.11
N THR A 210 15.07 -28.43 -32.90
CA THR A 210 14.05 -27.51 -32.41
C THR A 210 14.67 -26.13 -32.19
N LEU A 211 14.12 -25.13 -32.86
CA LEU A 211 14.46 -23.71 -32.67
C LEU A 211 13.35 -23.06 -31.87
N ASN A 212 13.70 -22.37 -30.80
CA ASN A 212 12.75 -21.53 -30.06
C ASN A 212 13.27 -20.10 -30.03
N TYR A 213 12.35 -19.17 -30.33
CA TYR A 213 12.58 -17.74 -30.15
C TYR A 213 11.46 -17.16 -29.32
N LYS A 214 11.81 -16.45 -28.24
CA LYS A 214 10.87 -15.76 -27.37
C LYS A 214 11.29 -14.31 -27.24
N VAL A 215 10.35 -13.39 -27.48
CA VAL A 215 10.50 -11.98 -27.16
C VAL A 215 9.49 -11.60 -26.09
N GLY A 216 9.98 -11.03 -25.00
CA GLY A 216 9.21 -10.52 -23.90
C GLY A 216 9.30 -9.01 -23.80
N VAL A 217 8.25 -8.39 -23.30
CA VAL A 217 8.19 -6.97 -22.95
C VAL A 217 7.63 -6.81 -21.54
N ASP A 218 8.21 -5.88 -20.80
CA ASP A 218 7.70 -5.39 -19.53
C ASP A 218 7.77 -3.87 -19.54
N ASN A 219 6.63 -3.21 -19.47
CA ASN A 219 6.54 -1.76 -19.46
C ASN A 219 5.62 -1.33 -18.32
N TYR A 220 6.10 -0.39 -17.49
CA TYR A 220 5.25 0.23 -16.49
C TYR A 220 5.51 1.72 -16.32
N SER A 221 4.47 2.42 -15.87
CA SER A 221 4.54 3.77 -15.34
C SER A 221 4.02 3.75 -13.91
N ASP A 222 4.85 4.21 -12.97
CA ASP A 222 4.56 4.31 -11.54
C ASP A 222 4.56 5.79 -11.16
N ARG A 223 3.39 6.33 -10.85
CA ARG A 223 3.20 7.72 -10.43
C ARG A 223 2.90 7.75 -8.94
N ARG A 224 3.65 8.55 -8.21
CA ARG A 224 3.54 8.72 -6.77
C ARG A 224 3.34 10.19 -6.45
N LYS A 225 2.37 10.50 -5.60
CA LYS A 225 2.11 11.86 -5.13
C LYS A 225 2.00 11.88 -3.62
N GLN A 226 2.87 12.65 -2.99
CA GLN A 226 2.87 12.88 -1.56
C GLN A 226 2.58 14.34 -1.28
N ILE A 227 1.59 14.59 -0.43
CA ILE A 227 1.25 15.92 0.05
C ILE A 227 1.49 15.98 1.55
N ILE A 228 2.12 17.04 2.01
CA ILE A 228 2.16 17.45 3.41
C ILE A 228 1.55 18.83 3.44
N SER A 229 0.41 18.96 4.11
CA SER A 229 -0.34 20.22 4.14
C SER A 229 0.34 21.30 4.98
N ILE A 230 0.08 22.53 4.61
CA ILE A 230 0.45 23.70 5.41
C ILE A 230 -0.17 23.54 6.81
N GLY A 231 0.60 23.82 7.85
CA GLY A 231 0.21 23.60 9.25
C GLY A 231 0.62 22.26 9.83
N SER A 232 1.20 21.34 9.04
CA SER A 232 1.84 20.13 9.56
C SER A 232 3.02 20.47 10.46
N ARG A 233 3.19 19.74 11.56
CA ARG A 233 4.13 20.10 12.65
C ARG A 233 5.59 20.12 12.22
N THR A 234 5.99 19.23 11.34
CA THR A 234 7.39 19.10 10.91
C THR A 234 7.70 19.80 9.60
N VAL A 235 6.67 20.13 8.81
CA VAL A 235 6.77 20.90 7.57
C VAL A 235 5.67 21.97 7.54
N PRO A 236 5.75 23.02 8.39
CA PRO A 236 4.68 23.99 8.55
C PRO A 236 4.30 24.74 7.26
N ALA A 237 5.26 24.91 6.35
CA ALA A 237 5.04 25.52 5.04
C ALA A 237 4.35 24.57 4.03
N GLY A 238 4.18 23.32 4.39
CA GLY A 238 3.69 22.29 3.47
C GLY A 238 4.74 21.80 2.47
N ARG A 239 4.45 20.70 1.79
CA ARG A 239 5.28 20.15 0.72
C ARG A 239 4.45 19.27 -0.21
N ILE A 240 4.69 19.39 -1.51
CA ILE A 240 4.18 18.46 -2.51
C ILE A 240 5.37 17.82 -3.20
N MET A 241 5.35 16.50 -3.30
CA MET A 241 6.28 15.70 -4.09
C MET A 241 5.49 14.88 -5.09
N GLU A 242 5.93 14.87 -6.32
CA GLU A 242 5.37 14.02 -7.37
C GLU A 242 6.51 13.37 -8.14
N ASP A 243 6.55 12.06 -8.13
CA ASP A 243 7.54 11.24 -8.82
C ASP A 243 6.85 10.39 -9.87
N VAL A 244 7.45 10.30 -11.05
CA VAL A 244 7.00 9.43 -12.13
C VAL A 244 8.17 8.56 -12.59
N TYR A 245 8.01 7.25 -12.43
CA TYR A 245 8.97 6.27 -12.88
C TYR A 245 8.40 5.55 -14.11
N ASN A 246 9.09 5.65 -15.23
CA ASN A 246 8.77 4.88 -16.43
C ASN A 246 9.87 3.84 -16.65
N TYR A 247 9.45 2.64 -16.97
CA TYR A 247 10.37 1.54 -17.20
C TYR A 247 9.92 0.71 -18.39
N THR A 248 10.86 0.35 -19.24
CA THR A 248 10.62 -0.54 -20.36
C THR A 248 11.77 -1.53 -20.49
N GLU A 249 11.42 -2.80 -20.53
CA GLU A 249 12.37 -3.89 -20.75
C GLU A 249 11.93 -4.75 -21.92
N PHE A 250 12.85 -5.04 -22.82
CA PHE A 250 12.72 -6.08 -23.84
C PHE A 250 13.71 -7.19 -23.54
N ASN A 251 13.24 -8.42 -23.62
CA ASN A 251 14.08 -9.59 -23.47
C ASN A 251 13.90 -10.53 -24.67
N HIS A 252 15.01 -10.94 -25.26
CA HIS A 252 15.07 -11.85 -26.39
C HIS A 252 15.80 -13.12 -25.99
N ASP A 253 15.15 -14.27 -26.13
CA ASP A 253 15.71 -15.59 -25.90
C ASP A 253 15.67 -16.38 -27.21
N LEU A 254 16.81 -16.83 -27.67
CA LEU A 254 16.94 -17.73 -28.82
C LEU A 254 17.61 -19.03 -28.36
N THR A 255 16.98 -20.17 -28.62
CA THR A 255 17.58 -21.47 -28.34
C THR A 255 17.48 -22.40 -29.54
N ALA A 256 18.51 -23.19 -29.70
CA ALA A 256 18.59 -24.30 -30.69
C ALA A 256 18.90 -25.59 -29.94
N ARG A 257 17.96 -26.54 -29.96
CA ARG A 257 18.13 -27.86 -29.39
C ARG A 257 18.27 -28.88 -30.51
N MET A 258 19.32 -29.64 -30.44
CA MET A 258 19.61 -30.73 -31.38
C MET A 258 19.61 -32.05 -30.63
N ASN A 259 18.80 -33.01 -31.06
CA ASN A 259 18.72 -34.36 -30.46
C ASN A 259 18.94 -35.36 -31.60
N LYS A 260 19.90 -36.25 -31.45
CA LYS A 260 20.18 -37.27 -32.48
C LYS A 260 20.58 -38.60 -31.86
N LYS A 261 20.02 -39.65 -32.43
CA LYS A 261 20.31 -41.03 -32.07
C LYS A 261 21.28 -41.66 -33.07
N TRP A 262 22.37 -42.28 -32.60
CA TRP A 262 23.32 -43.03 -33.38
C TRP A 262 23.42 -44.43 -32.81
N GLY A 263 22.58 -45.34 -33.31
CA GLY A 263 22.50 -46.71 -32.79
C GLY A 263 22.10 -46.75 -31.32
N LYS A 264 23.00 -47.09 -30.40
CA LYS A 264 22.78 -47.14 -28.98
C LYS A 264 23.13 -45.85 -28.22
N LEU A 265 23.64 -44.84 -28.93
CA LEU A 265 24.03 -43.57 -28.38
C LEU A 265 22.97 -42.51 -28.67
N ASP A 266 22.54 -41.83 -27.60
CA ASP A 266 21.67 -40.66 -27.66
C ASP A 266 22.48 -39.39 -27.32
N GLY A 267 22.56 -38.43 -28.26
CA GLY A 267 23.22 -37.17 -28.06
C GLY A 267 22.23 -36.00 -28.07
N SER A 268 22.40 -35.08 -27.14
CA SER A 268 21.66 -33.82 -27.14
C SER A 268 22.62 -32.63 -26.97
N LEU A 269 22.37 -31.54 -27.73
CA LEU A 269 23.11 -30.30 -27.67
C LEU A 269 22.09 -29.15 -27.58
N LEU A 270 22.28 -28.26 -26.61
CA LEU A 270 21.49 -27.04 -26.47
C LEU A 270 22.42 -25.83 -26.59
N LEU A 271 22.13 -24.97 -27.55
CA LEU A 271 22.74 -23.66 -27.68
C LEU A 271 21.72 -22.58 -27.35
N GLY A 272 22.14 -21.54 -26.66
CA GLY A 272 21.26 -20.46 -26.25
C GLY A 272 21.93 -19.10 -26.38
N PHE A 273 21.12 -18.09 -26.71
CA PHE A 273 21.50 -16.68 -26.72
C PHE A 273 20.39 -15.86 -26.06
N ASN A 274 20.79 -14.94 -25.18
CA ASN A 274 19.88 -13.98 -24.54
C ASN A 274 20.38 -12.56 -24.78
N ALA A 275 19.46 -11.66 -25.09
CA ALA A 275 19.71 -10.22 -25.15
C ALA A 275 18.60 -9.50 -24.35
N ASN A 276 19.03 -8.62 -23.46
CA ASN A 276 18.14 -7.82 -22.62
C ASN A 276 18.44 -6.35 -22.80
N GLN A 277 17.41 -5.54 -23.05
CA GLN A 277 17.48 -4.10 -23.17
C GLN A 277 16.54 -3.44 -22.17
N ARG A 278 17.06 -2.47 -21.41
CA ARG A 278 16.34 -1.72 -20.39
C ARG A 278 16.47 -0.22 -20.64
N ASN A 279 15.35 0.50 -20.45
CA ASN A 279 15.28 1.95 -20.55
C ASN A 279 14.52 2.50 -19.34
#